data_21a99937f3b082977a82d135078b75c5
#
_entry.id   21a99937f3b082977a82d135078b75c5
#
_cell.length_a   1.000
_cell.length_b   1.000
_cell.length_c   1.000
_cell.angle_alpha   90.00
_cell.angle_beta   90.00
_cell.angle_gamma   90.00
#
_symmetry.space_group_name_H-M   'P 1'
#
loop_
_entity.id
_entity.type
_entity.pdbx_description
1 polymer ?
#
loop_
_entity_poly.entity_id
_entity_poly.type
_entity_poly.pdbx_seq_one_letter_code
_entity_poly.pdbx_strand_id
1 'polypeptide(L)'
;MKILHVSPQNYTGVLTLFLQGHRALGHTARLVTFYSARNRYPEDVCLNLPFVGPMEWLWKIKRLIKSGSMRVPFTGTSERIFWSPSRAERVLMSFRDIVWTPLVNRAEKKYRFSDYDVIVLEGGMSFFRDGRDIRRFVDSGVHIVSNYHGLDLRMRGAIKPVWDATELHTTCEFDLFRNYDELEYLFLPYDRSMVPAAAPSGDKIRICHAPRIRSVKGTDMILEAVENLSGRLPVEMVLIENMTNREAVMLKATCHIAIDQIARGDMGYGVNSLETLSMGLCTVTNLSEAYQEFIPDHPFVLAQPHNLEKVLEELILNRELREKYAAAGPSWIEKTHNWKSVAETMHRRYRELGWEK
;
A
#
# COMPACT_ATOMS: atom_id res chain seq x y z
N MET A 1 16.61 0.55 19.45
CA MET A 1 15.58 -0.51 19.50
C MET A 1 15.85 -1.61 18.48
N LYS A 2 15.29 -2.79 18.71
CA LYS A 2 15.24 -3.89 17.74
C LYS A 2 13.79 -4.01 17.23
N ILE A 3 13.58 -3.90 15.93
CA ILE A 3 12.26 -3.85 15.31
C ILE A 3 12.14 -5.00 14.31
N LEU A 4 11.07 -5.77 14.40
CA LEU A 4 10.78 -6.87 13.49
C LEU A 4 9.52 -6.58 12.69
N HIS A 5 9.63 -6.49 11.37
CA HIS A 5 8.46 -6.53 10.50
C HIS A 5 8.11 -7.98 10.16
N VAL A 6 6.87 -8.35 10.37
CA VAL A 6 6.31 -9.65 10.00
C VAL A 6 5.25 -9.44 8.93
N SER A 7 5.45 -10.04 7.76
CA SER A 7 4.58 -9.89 6.61
C SER A 7 4.34 -11.21 5.89
N PRO A 8 3.18 -11.41 5.26
CA PRO A 8 3.03 -12.52 4.33
C PRO A 8 4.07 -12.50 3.21
N GLN A 9 4.36 -11.33 2.65
CA GLN A 9 5.32 -11.13 1.56
C GLN A 9 5.74 -9.66 1.45
N ASN A 10 6.89 -9.38 0.86
CA ASN A 10 7.27 -8.01 0.46
C ASN A 10 6.76 -7.74 -0.96
N TYR A 11 5.51 -7.30 -1.07
CA TYR A 11 4.81 -7.22 -2.36
C TYR A 11 5.23 -6.04 -3.23
N THR A 12 5.41 -4.86 -2.65
CA THR A 12 5.65 -3.59 -3.36
C THR A 12 7.04 -3.00 -3.11
N GLY A 13 7.85 -3.64 -2.28
CA GLY A 13 9.14 -3.09 -1.84
C GLY A 13 9.05 -2.04 -0.73
N VAL A 14 7.85 -1.58 -0.38
CA VAL A 14 7.63 -0.56 0.66
C VAL A 14 8.19 -0.99 2.01
N LEU A 15 8.10 -2.29 2.35
CA LEU A 15 8.65 -2.80 3.61
C LEU A 15 10.16 -2.62 3.70
N THR A 16 10.87 -2.71 2.57
CA THR A 16 12.31 -2.42 2.52
C THR A 16 12.61 -0.96 2.91
N LEU A 17 11.75 -0.02 2.52
CA LEU A 17 11.90 1.40 2.86
C LEU A 17 11.66 1.66 4.35
N PHE A 18 10.68 1.00 4.97
CA PHE A 18 10.51 1.04 6.43
C PHE A 18 11.78 0.55 7.16
N LEU A 19 12.32 -0.59 6.73
CA LEU A 19 13.57 -1.11 7.33
C LEU A 19 14.74 -0.16 7.15
N GLN A 20 14.91 0.42 5.98
CA GLN A 20 15.94 1.43 5.72
C GLN A 20 15.77 2.65 6.63
N GLY A 21 14.53 3.09 6.84
CA GLY A 21 14.21 4.19 7.74
C GLY A 21 14.64 3.89 9.17
N HIS A 22 14.22 2.77 9.73
CA HIS A 22 14.65 2.37 11.08
C HIS A 22 16.17 2.27 11.21
N ARG A 23 16.83 1.64 10.22
CA ARG A 23 18.29 1.47 10.22
C ARG A 23 19.04 2.82 10.12
N ALA A 24 18.53 3.76 9.31
CA ALA A 24 19.10 5.09 9.18
C ALA A 24 19.00 5.93 10.47
N LEU A 25 18.01 5.62 11.32
CA LEU A 25 17.86 6.22 12.64
C LEU A 25 18.67 5.50 13.74
N GLY A 26 19.52 4.53 13.36
CA GLY A 26 20.40 3.83 14.29
C GLY A 26 19.77 2.61 14.97
N HIS A 27 18.62 2.16 14.51
CA HIS A 27 17.93 0.99 15.07
C HIS A 27 18.24 -0.30 14.31
N THR A 28 18.11 -1.44 14.97
CA THR A 28 18.17 -2.74 14.28
C THR A 28 16.79 -3.08 13.76
N ALA A 29 16.63 -3.28 12.46
CA ALA A 29 15.38 -3.67 11.85
C ALA A 29 15.54 -4.87 10.92
N ARG A 30 14.58 -5.81 10.95
CA ARG A 30 14.53 -6.99 10.07
C ARG A 30 13.13 -7.22 9.54
N LEU A 31 13.06 -7.84 8.36
CA LEU A 31 11.84 -8.31 7.72
C LEU A 31 11.81 -9.83 7.67
N VAL A 32 10.76 -10.40 8.23
CA VAL A 32 10.42 -11.82 8.10
C VAL A 32 9.18 -11.95 7.24
N THR A 33 9.29 -12.74 6.16
CA THR A 33 8.16 -13.03 5.29
C THR A 33 7.75 -14.50 5.36
N PHE A 34 6.46 -14.77 5.13
CA PHE A 34 5.96 -16.15 5.11
C PHE A 34 6.39 -16.86 3.82
N TYR A 35 6.39 -16.13 2.70
CA TYR A 35 6.85 -16.61 1.41
C TYR A 35 7.37 -15.44 0.55
N SER A 36 8.25 -15.72 -0.40
CA SER A 36 8.78 -14.71 -1.31
C SER A 36 7.74 -14.24 -2.33
N ALA A 37 7.68 -12.93 -2.53
CA ALA A 37 6.85 -12.33 -3.56
C ALA A 37 7.40 -12.61 -4.97
N ARG A 38 6.51 -12.64 -5.99
CA ARG A 38 6.90 -12.82 -7.39
C ARG A 38 7.95 -11.79 -7.84
N ASN A 39 7.85 -10.58 -7.36
CA ASN A 39 8.75 -9.46 -7.72
C ASN A 39 10.10 -9.52 -7.00
N ARG A 40 10.29 -10.45 -6.05
CA ARG A 40 11.55 -10.70 -5.33
C ARG A 40 12.19 -9.44 -4.74
N TYR A 41 11.38 -8.57 -4.13
CA TYR A 41 11.94 -7.48 -3.32
C TYR A 41 12.76 -8.03 -2.17
N PRO A 42 13.80 -7.30 -1.70
CA PRO A 42 14.65 -7.76 -0.60
C PRO A 42 13.86 -8.09 0.67
N GLU A 43 14.24 -9.19 1.30
CA GLU A 43 13.74 -9.66 2.59
C GLU A 43 14.91 -10.26 3.39
N ASP A 44 14.95 -10.02 4.72
CA ASP A 44 16.05 -10.54 5.52
C ASP A 44 15.89 -12.05 5.81
N VAL A 45 14.65 -12.48 5.97
CA VAL A 45 14.31 -13.89 6.24
C VAL A 45 13.01 -14.25 5.54
N CYS A 46 13.05 -15.22 4.65
CA CYS A 46 11.87 -15.87 4.11
C CYS A 46 11.70 -17.25 4.74
N LEU A 47 10.56 -17.49 5.38
CA LEU A 47 10.31 -18.77 6.07
C LEU A 47 9.86 -19.88 5.10
N ASN A 48 9.48 -19.54 3.87
CA ASN A 48 8.94 -20.46 2.86
C ASN A 48 7.85 -21.38 3.42
N LEU A 49 6.91 -20.80 4.17
CA LEU A 49 5.84 -21.54 4.80
C LEU A 49 4.93 -22.18 3.75
N PRO A 50 4.55 -23.45 3.90
CA PRO A 50 3.67 -24.12 2.95
C PRO A 50 2.22 -23.59 3.03
N PHE A 51 1.41 -23.88 2.00
CA PHE A 51 -0.01 -23.50 1.89
C PHE A 51 -0.29 -22.01 1.85
N VAL A 52 0.71 -21.19 1.54
CA VAL A 52 0.60 -19.75 1.25
C VAL A 52 1.33 -19.44 -0.04
N GLY A 53 1.01 -18.30 -0.64
CA GLY A 53 1.63 -17.85 -1.87
C GLY A 53 0.74 -18.02 -3.11
N PRO A 54 1.27 -17.76 -4.31
CA PRO A 54 0.51 -17.72 -5.56
C PRO A 54 0.24 -19.12 -6.14
N MET A 55 -0.11 -20.10 -5.31
CA MET A 55 -0.52 -21.42 -5.80
C MET A 55 -1.91 -21.30 -6.42
N GLU A 56 -1.98 -21.24 -7.75
CA GLU A 56 -3.23 -21.06 -8.52
C GLU A 56 -4.34 -22.08 -8.14
N TRP A 57 -3.96 -23.31 -7.83
CA TRP A 57 -4.89 -24.34 -7.43
C TRP A 57 -5.53 -24.07 -6.05
N LEU A 58 -4.79 -23.46 -5.10
CA LEU A 58 -5.36 -23.03 -3.81
C LEU A 58 -6.34 -21.88 -4.00
N TRP A 59 -6.09 -20.97 -4.95
CA TRP A 59 -7.04 -19.93 -5.30
C TRP A 59 -8.33 -20.49 -5.93
N LYS A 60 -8.23 -21.55 -6.76
CA LYS A 60 -9.38 -22.25 -7.31
C LYS A 60 -10.20 -22.92 -6.20
N ILE A 61 -9.55 -23.60 -5.25
CA ILE A 61 -10.22 -24.19 -4.08
C ILE A 61 -10.82 -23.12 -3.18
N LYS A 62 -10.08 -22.04 -2.86
CA LYS A 62 -10.62 -20.91 -2.08
C LYS A 62 -11.82 -20.27 -2.76
N ARG A 63 -11.83 -20.17 -4.08
CA ARG A 63 -12.96 -19.63 -4.86
C ARG A 63 -14.18 -20.54 -4.85
N LEU A 64 -13.99 -21.86 -4.83
CA LEU A 64 -15.07 -22.85 -4.67
C LEU A 64 -15.67 -22.83 -3.26
N ILE A 65 -14.83 -22.65 -2.23
CA ILE A 65 -15.24 -22.60 -0.82
C ILE A 65 -15.89 -21.24 -0.48
N LYS A 66 -15.49 -20.16 -1.16
CA LYS A 66 -15.98 -18.77 -0.97
C LYS A 66 -17.19 -18.43 -1.84
N SER A 67 -18.08 -19.32 -2.12
CA SER A 67 -19.31 -19.03 -2.88
C SER A 67 -20.35 -18.17 -2.12
N GLY A 68 -19.96 -17.52 -1.03
CA GLY A 68 -20.79 -16.60 -0.25
C GLY A 68 -20.00 -15.41 0.28
N SER A 69 -20.30 -14.23 -0.25
CA SER A 69 -19.97 -12.89 0.27
C SER A 69 -18.51 -12.54 0.56
N MET A 70 -17.74 -12.23 -0.48
CA MET A 70 -16.63 -11.29 -0.36
C MET A 70 -17.10 -9.88 -0.77
N ARG A 71 -18.20 -9.44 -0.21
CA ARG A 71 -18.64 -8.05 -0.25
C ARG A 71 -18.78 -7.62 1.20
N VAL A 72 -17.71 -7.10 1.77
CA VAL A 72 -17.90 -6.16 2.86
C VAL A 72 -18.52 -4.93 2.19
N PRO A 73 -19.79 -4.59 2.44
CA PRO A 73 -20.29 -3.33 1.98
C PRO A 73 -19.43 -2.26 2.65
N PHE A 74 -18.79 -1.43 1.86
CA PHE A 74 -18.18 -0.19 2.31
C PHE A 74 -19.34 0.77 2.62
N THR A 75 -20.09 0.45 3.65
CA THR A 75 -21.10 1.34 4.21
C THR A 75 -20.42 2.04 5.36
N GLY A 76 -20.34 3.35 5.33
CA GLY A 76 -19.74 4.21 6.35
C GLY A 76 -20.35 4.08 7.77
N THR A 77 -20.47 2.86 8.25
CA THR A 77 -20.86 2.52 9.61
C THR A 77 -19.61 2.10 10.37
N SER A 78 -19.35 2.75 11.46
CA SER A 78 -18.25 2.54 12.42
C SER A 78 -18.21 1.15 13.08
N GLU A 79 -18.96 0.17 12.61
CA GLU A 79 -18.90 -1.19 13.12
C GLU A 79 -17.67 -1.92 12.56
N ARG A 80 -16.75 -2.25 13.46
CA ARG A 80 -15.57 -3.05 13.14
C ARG A 80 -15.96 -4.39 12.54
N ILE A 81 -15.52 -4.63 11.33
CA ILE A 81 -15.70 -5.93 10.69
C ILE A 81 -14.51 -6.82 11.06
N PHE A 82 -14.72 -7.71 12.00
CA PHE A 82 -13.75 -8.75 12.31
C PHE A 82 -13.83 -9.92 11.31
N TRP A 83 -12.66 -10.47 10.99
CA TRP A 83 -12.57 -11.69 10.21
C TRP A 83 -13.38 -12.81 10.86
N SER A 84 -14.35 -13.32 10.12
CA SER A 84 -15.24 -14.41 10.54
C SER A 84 -15.13 -15.58 9.55
N PRO A 85 -14.27 -16.58 9.83
CA PRO A 85 -14.07 -17.71 8.94
C PRO A 85 -15.25 -18.67 8.95
N SER A 86 -15.59 -19.19 7.78
CA SER A 86 -16.51 -20.33 7.66
C SER A 86 -15.99 -21.57 8.40
N ARG A 87 -16.85 -22.56 8.65
CA ARG A 87 -16.41 -23.83 9.27
C ARG A 87 -15.31 -24.51 8.46
N ALA A 88 -15.41 -24.53 7.13
CA ALA A 88 -14.41 -25.10 6.23
C ALA A 88 -13.07 -24.34 6.30
N GLU A 89 -13.11 -23.01 6.31
CA GLU A 89 -11.91 -22.20 6.48
C GLU A 89 -11.22 -22.46 7.84
N ARG A 90 -12.00 -22.62 8.92
CA ARG A 90 -11.44 -22.97 10.25
C ARG A 90 -10.69 -24.29 10.21
N VAL A 91 -11.26 -25.33 9.60
CA VAL A 91 -10.60 -26.64 9.47
C VAL A 91 -9.31 -26.52 8.66
N LEU A 92 -9.35 -25.83 7.52
CA LEU A 92 -8.14 -25.60 6.70
C LEU A 92 -7.07 -24.83 7.45
N MET A 93 -7.45 -23.78 8.20
CA MET A 93 -6.52 -23.02 9.01
C MET A 93 -5.91 -23.86 10.13
N SER A 94 -6.72 -24.70 10.81
CA SER A 94 -6.22 -25.61 11.84
C SER A 94 -5.20 -26.60 11.28
N PHE A 95 -5.47 -27.20 10.12
CA PHE A 95 -4.51 -28.07 9.44
C PHE A 95 -3.22 -27.34 9.08
N ARG A 96 -3.33 -26.14 8.47
CA ARG A 96 -2.18 -25.29 8.18
C ARG A 96 -1.37 -25.03 9.46
N ASP A 97 -2.02 -24.68 10.55
CA ASP A 97 -1.39 -24.30 11.80
C ASP A 97 -0.66 -25.48 12.47
N ILE A 98 -1.15 -26.72 12.31
CA ILE A 98 -0.42 -27.93 12.72
C ILE A 98 0.92 -28.02 11.99
N VAL A 99 0.91 -27.82 10.66
CA VAL A 99 2.13 -27.86 9.84
C VAL A 99 3.06 -26.68 10.14
N TRP A 100 2.50 -25.51 10.37
CA TRP A 100 3.29 -24.30 10.62
C TRP A 100 3.92 -24.25 12.00
N THR A 101 3.29 -24.84 13.01
CA THR A 101 3.77 -24.79 14.40
C THR A 101 5.24 -25.20 14.55
N PRO A 102 5.70 -26.38 14.07
CA PRO A 102 7.11 -26.75 14.19
C PRO A 102 8.04 -25.81 13.36
N LEU A 103 7.59 -25.30 12.21
CA LEU A 103 8.39 -24.42 11.36
C LEU A 103 8.56 -23.03 12.01
N VAL A 104 7.47 -22.45 12.52
CA VAL A 104 7.51 -21.17 13.24
C VAL A 104 8.29 -21.27 14.53
N ASN A 105 8.12 -22.35 15.30
CA ASN A 105 8.91 -22.57 16.53
C ASN A 105 10.40 -22.74 16.24
N ARG A 106 10.77 -23.38 15.13
CA ARG A 106 12.17 -23.46 14.69
C ARG A 106 12.72 -22.09 14.28
N ALA A 107 11.90 -21.30 13.57
CA ALA A 107 12.25 -19.93 13.21
C ALA A 107 12.43 -19.05 14.44
N GLU A 108 11.50 -19.14 15.41
CA GLU A 108 11.60 -18.45 16.70
C GLU A 108 12.92 -18.78 17.42
N LYS A 109 13.26 -20.06 17.55
CA LYS A 109 14.53 -20.49 18.17
C LYS A 109 15.76 -19.94 17.45
N LYS A 110 15.69 -19.84 16.10
CA LYS A 110 16.82 -19.39 15.29
C LYS A 110 16.97 -17.87 15.27
N TYR A 111 15.85 -17.15 15.14
CA TYR A 111 15.84 -15.71 14.90
C TYR A 111 15.42 -14.89 16.11
N ARG A 112 14.94 -15.55 17.19
CA ARG A 112 14.64 -14.97 18.50
C ARG A 112 13.67 -13.78 18.39
N PHE A 113 12.48 -14.01 17.81
CA PHE A 113 11.48 -12.96 17.60
C PHE A 113 11.04 -12.28 18.89
N SER A 114 10.99 -13.05 19.99
CA SER A 114 10.66 -12.54 21.33
C SER A 114 11.75 -11.64 21.96
N ASP A 115 12.93 -11.50 21.34
CA ASP A 115 13.99 -10.59 21.80
C ASP A 115 13.92 -9.20 21.13
N TYR A 116 12.92 -8.95 20.29
CA TYR A 116 12.70 -7.66 19.70
C TYR A 116 11.91 -6.76 20.64
N ASP A 117 12.14 -5.44 20.55
CA ASP A 117 11.43 -4.46 21.35
C ASP A 117 10.02 -4.21 20.75
N VAL A 118 9.93 -4.19 19.40
CA VAL A 118 8.69 -3.95 18.66
C VAL A 118 8.54 -4.97 17.53
N ILE A 119 7.34 -5.51 17.37
CA ILE A 119 6.93 -6.30 16.19
C ILE A 119 5.85 -5.54 15.43
N VAL A 120 6.13 -5.24 14.16
CA VAL A 120 5.19 -4.61 13.22
C VAL A 120 4.54 -5.69 12.36
N LEU A 121 3.24 -5.84 12.48
CA LEU A 121 2.42 -6.83 11.76
C LEU A 121 1.82 -6.20 10.51
N GLU A 122 2.38 -6.52 9.37
CA GLU A 122 1.94 -5.97 8.09
C GLU A 122 0.59 -6.58 7.65
N GLY A 123 -0.38 -5.70 7.40
CA GLY A 123 -1.78 -6.09 7.18
C GLY A 123 -2.46 -6.63 8.44
N GLY A 124 -1.97 -6.33 9.65
CA GLY A 124 -2.53 -6.85 10.90
C GLY A 124 -2.53 -8.39 10.92
N MET A 125 -1.43 -9.00 10.46
CA MET A 125 -1.32 -10.45 10.30
C MET A 125 -0.11 -11.01 10.99
N SER A 126 -0.35 -11.93 11.94
CA SER A 126 0.69 -12.76 12.54
C SER A 126 0.71 -14.17 11.93
N PHE A 127 1.60 -15.04 12.43
CA PHE A 127 1.72 -16.42 11.95
C PHE A 127 0.43 -17.21 12.15
N PHE A 128 -0.19 -17.06 13.31
CA PHE A 128 -1.40 -17.81 13.68
C PHE A 128 -2.60 -16.89 13.88
N ARG A 129 -3.75 -17.33 13.37
CA ARG A 129 -5.00 -16.54 13.42
C ARG A 129 -5.65 -16.51 14.81
N ASP A 130 -5.29 -17.44 15.69
CA ASP A 130 -5.75 -17.50 17.06
C ASP A 130 -4.92 -16.61 18.02
N GLY A 131 -3.88 -15.94 17.51
CA GLY A 131 -3.05 -15.01 18.26
C GLY A 131 -2.13 -15.64 19.30
N ARG A 132 -1.92 -16.98 19.27
CA ARG A 132 -1.07 -17.67 20.26
C ARG A 132 0.40 -17.23 20.22
N ASP A 133 0.90 -16.86 19.06
CA ASP A 133 2.23 -16.28 18.89
C ASP A 133 2.28 -14.83 19.43
N ILE A 134 1.25 -14.03 19.18
CA ILE A 134 1.14 -12.67 19.70
C ILE A 134 1.12 -12.66 21.24
N ARG A 135 0.32 -13.53 21.87
CA ARG A 135 0.32 -13.64 23.34
C ARG A 135 1.72 -13.92 23.89
N ARG A 136 2.44 -14.84 23.27
CA ARG A 136 3.82 -15.13 23.66
C ARG A 136 4.76 -13.93 23.53
N PHE A 137 4.62 -13.13 22.45
CA PHE A 137 5.43 -11.93 22.26
C PHE A 137 5.11 -10.88 23.32
N VAL A 138 3.83 -10.63 23.58
CA VAL A 138 3.37 -9.70 24.64
C VAL A 138 3.85 -10.16 26.02
N ASP A 139 3.73 -11.46 26.34
CA ASP A 139 4.22 -12.04 27.60
C ASP A 139 5.74 -11.89 27.76
N SER A 140 6.48 -11.75 26.64
CA SER A 140 7.93 -11.46 26.62
C SER A 140 8.25 -9.95 26.67
N GLY A 141 7.26 -9.08 26.75
CA GLY A 141 7.44 -7.63 26.80
C GLY A 141 7.64 -6.97 25.44
N VAL A 142 7.26 -7.63 24.35
CA VAL A 142 7.34 -7.08 22.99
C VAL A 142 6.12 -6.22 22.70
N HIS A 143 6.32 -4.98 22.24
CA HIS A 143 5.26 -4.11 21.79
C HIS A 143 4.75 -4.50 20.39
N ILE A 144 3.44 -4.49 20.19
CA ILE A 144 2.81 -4.90 18.93
C ILE A 144 2.23 -3.70 18.20
N VAL A 145 2.66 -3.53 16.95
CA VAL A 145 2.12 -2.56 15.99
C VAL A 145 1.43 -3.31 14.86
N SER A 146 0.26 -2.86 14.41
CA SER A 146 -0.39 -3.37 13.21
C SER A 146 -0.46 -2.28 12.15
N ASN A 147 0.16 -2.50 11.00
CA ASN A 147 0.14 -1.58 9.86
C ASN A 147 -0.77 -2.11 8.75
N TYR A 148 -1.82 -1.37 8.42
CA TYR A 148 -2.86 -1.78 7.48
C TYR A 148 -2.71 -1.07 6.13
N HIS A 149 -2.82 -1.85 5.03
CA HIS A 149 -2.58 -1.41 3.66
C HIS A 149 -3.84 -1.41 2.77
N GLY A 150 -5.01 -1.48 3.35
CA GLY A 150 -6.29 -1.34 2.67
C GLY A 150 -7.04 -2.65 2.43
N LEU A 151 -6.58 -3.49 1.52
CA LEU A 151 -7.27 -4.75 1.19
C LEU A 151 -7.41 -5.72 2.38
N ASP A 152 -6.51 -5.64 3.34
CA ASP A 152 -6.53 -6.39 4.58
C ASP A 152 -7.78 -6.08 5.41
N LEU A 153 -8.03 -4.83 5.75
CA LEU A 153 -9.23 -4.45 6.50
C LEU A 153 -10.48 -4.47 5.63
N ARG A 154 -10.44 -3.93 4.39
CA ARG A 154 -11.62 -3.84 3.53
C ARG A 154 -12.16 -5.20 3.10
N MET A 155 -11.29 -6.21 2.89
CA MET A 155 -11.69 -7.50 2.33
C MET A 155 -11.71 -8.65 3.34
N ARG A 156 -10.72 -8.69 4.22
CA ARG A 156 -10.60 -9.74 5.22
C ARG A 156 -11.25 -9.36 6.53
N GLY A 157 -11.11 -8.11 6.92
CA GLY A 157 -11.40 -7.62 8.26
C GLY A 157 -10.23 -7.83 9.24
N ALA A 158 -10.33 -7.22 10.40
CA ALA A 158 -9.36 -7.35 11.48
C ALA A 158 -9.39 -8.76 12.08
N ILE A 159 -8.23 -9.29 12.44
CA ILE A 159 -8.11 -10.55 13.18
C ILE A 159 -8.21 -10.20 14.66
N LYS A 160 -9.35 -10.51 15.29
CA LYS A 160 -9.66 -10.05 16.64
C LYS A 160 -8.55 -10.28 17.67
N PRO A 161 -7.95 -11.49 17.82
CA PRO A 161 -6.85 -11.66 18.78
C PRO A 161 -5.60 -10.83 18.52
N VAL A 162 -5.33 -10.49 17.25
CA VAL A 162 -4.23 -9.60 16.85
C VAL A 162 -4.60 -8.16 17.14
N TRP A 163 -5.81 -7.75 16.77
CA TRP A 163 -6.33 -6.40 17.03
C TRP A 163 -6.30 -6.06 18.52
N ASP A 164 -6.85 -6.95 19.36
CA ASP A 164 -6.94 -6.71 20.81
C ASP A 164 -5.58 -6.63 21.51
N ALA A 165 -4.54 -7.23 20.93
CA ALA A 165 -3.18 -7.22 21.47
C ALA A 165 -2.28 -6.13 20.85
N THR A 166 -2.77 -5.41 19.84
CA THR A 166 -2.02 -4.34 19.19
C THR A 166 -2.14 -3.05 19.98
N GLU A 167 -1.00 -2.45 20.30
CA GLU A 167 -0.91 -1.19 21.05
C GLU A 167 -0.93 0.05 20.15
N LEU A 168 -0.50 -0.10 18.89
CA LEU A 168 -0.52 0.96 17.89
C LEU A 168 -1.01 0.42 16.55
N HIS A 169 -2.12 0.95 16.07
CA HIS A 169 -2.67 0.65 14.76
C HIS A 169 -2.37 1.78 13.79
N THR A 170 -1.78 1.48 12.64
CA THR A 170 -1.48 2.49 11.61
C THR A 170 -2.08 2.11 10.26
N THR A 171 -2.34 3.09 9.42
CA THR A 171 -2.74 2.90 8.03
C THR A 171 -2.28 4.05 7.15
N CYS A 172 -2.01 3.75 5.88
CA CYS A 172 -1.77 4.75 4.84
C CYS A 172 -3.03 5.04 4.00
N GLU A 173 -4.17 4.46 4.36
CA GLU A 173 -5.42 4.53 3.62
C GLU A 173 -6.38 5.49 4.32
N PHE A 174 -6.69 6.60 3.67
CA PHE A 174 -7.45 7.70 4.29
C PHE A 174 -8.88 7.32 4.69
N ASP A 175 -9.55 6.52 3.87
CA ASP A 175 -10.88 6.01 4.17
C ASP A 175 -10.91 5.11 5.41
N LEU A 176 -9.87 4.28 5.59
CA LEU A 176 -9.75 3.46 6.80
C LEU A 176 -9.46 4.32 8.03
N PHE A 177 -8.55 5.28 7.92
CA PHE A 177 -8.25 6.23 8.98
C PHE A 177 -9.50 6.98 9.45
N ARG A 178 -10.38 7.38 8.53
CA ARG A 178 -11.64 8.06 8.88
C ARG A 178 -12.72 7.16 9.48
N ASN A 179 -12.68 5.86 9.18
CA ASN A 179 -13.72 4.93 9.58
C ASN A 179 -13.40 4.16 10.87
N TYR A 180 -12.16 4.22 11.34
CA TYR A 180 -11.71 3.52 12.55
C TYR A 180 -10.90 4.47 13.44
N ASP A 181 -11.48 4.87 14.55
CA ASP A 181 -10.89 5.85 15.49
C ASP A 181 -9.55 5.40 16.08
N GLU A 182 -9.28 4.09 16.07
CA GLU A 182 -8.01 3.53 16.58
C GLU A 182 -6.87 3.59 15.58
N LEU A 183 -7.16 3.89 14.32
CA LEU A 183 -6.11 3.97 13.31
C LEU A 183 -5.45 5.34 13.31
N GLU A 184 -4.14 5.36 13.40
CA GLU A 184 -3.32 6.54 13.14
C GLU A 184 -2.88 6.55 11.67
N TYR A 185 -2.90 7.73 11.04
CA TYR A 185 -2.46 7.84 9.66
C TYR A 185 -0.94 7.89 9.57
N LEU A 186 -0.37 7.00 8.78
CA LEU A 186 1.05 6.96 8.49
C LEU A 186 1.26 7.01 6.97
N PHE A 187 1.93 8.05 6.48
CA PHE A 187 2.23 8.15 5.06
C PHE A 187 3.06 6.95 4.59
N LEU A 188 2.77 6.48 3.38
CA LEU A 188 3.52 5.40 2.77
C LEU A 188 4.95 5.88 2.49
N PRO A 189 6.01 5.20 2.97
CA PRO A 189 7.37 5.60 2.68
C PRO A 189 7.70 5.42 1.20
N TYR A 190 8.40 6.39 0.64
CA TYR A 190 8.86 6.35 -0.74
C TYR A 190 10.27 6.89 -0.88
N ASP A 191 11.04 6.31 -1.79
CA ASP A 191 12.37 6.81 -2.18
C ASP A 191 12.31 7.32 -3.61
N ARG A 192 12.37 8.63 -3.74
CA ARG A 192 12.34 9.31 -5.02
C ARG A 192 13.45 8.85 -5.99
N SER A 193 14.58 8.39 -5.47
CA SER A 193 15.70 7.89 -6.29
C SER A 193 15.39 6.59 -7.05
N MET A 194 14.29 5.92 -6.70
CA MET A 194 13.88 4.66 -7.36
C MET A 194 13.33 4.85 -8.78
N VAL A 195 13.01 6.08 -9.16
CA VAL A 195 12.44 6.39 -10.48
C VAL A 195 13.25 7.49 -11.19
N PRO A 196 13.36 7.44 -12.52
CA PRO A 196 14.00 8.52 -13.28
C PRO A 196 13.13 9.77 -13.30
N ALA A 197 13.72 10.92 -13.57
CA ALA A 197 12.95 12.11 -13.92
C ALA A 197 12.20 11.89 -15.24
N ALA A 198 11.03 12.50 -15.36
CA ALA A 198 10.29 12.48 -16.62
C ALA A 198 11.06 13.22 -17.72
N ALA A 199 11.12 12.61 -18.89
CA ALA A 199 11.77 13.14 -20.09
C ALA A 199 10.86 12.88 -21.31
N PRO A 200 9.67 13.53 -21.34
CA PRO A 200 8.75 13.36 -22.45
C PRO A 200 9.34 13.93 -23.74
N SER A 201 9.05 13.28 -24.87
CA SER A 201 9.54 13.67 -26.20
C SER A 201 8.46 13.48 -27.26
N GLY A 202 8.58 14.23 -28.36
CA GLY A 202 7.66 14.23 -29.48
C GLY A 202 6.61 15.36 -29.41
N ASP A 203 5.80 15.46 -30.48
CA ASP A 203 4.85 16.58 -30.66
C ASP A 203 3.49 16.34 -29.98
N LYS A 204 3.23 15.11 -29.53
CA LYS A 204 2.00 14.75 -28.85
C LYS A 204 2.14 14.80 -27.34
N ILE A 205 1.11 15.23 -26.65
CA ILE A 205 1.01 15.12 -25.20
C ILE A 205 0.69 13.67 -24.86
N ARG A 206 1.63 12.98 -24.24
CA ARG A 206 1.49 11.58 -23.81
C ARG A 206 0.89 11.52 -22.42
N ILE A 207 -0.23 10.81 -22.30
CA ILE A 207 -0.97 10.61 -21.05
C ILE A 207 -0.86 9.14 -20.65
N CYS A 208 -0.27 8.84 -19.51
CA CYS A 208 -0.19 7.46 -19.03
C CYS A 208 -1.24 7.13 -17.98
N HIS A 209 -1.67 5.87 -17.99
CA HIS A 209 -2.52 5.27 -16.97
C HIS A 209 -2.05 3.83 -16.70
N ALA A 210 -1.82 3.49 -15.42
CA ALA A 210 -1.27 2.19 -15.02
C ALA A 210 -2.17 1.50 -14.00
N PRO A 211 -3.33 0.95 -14.41
CA PRO A 211 -4.27 0.34 -13.50
C PRO A 211 -3.85 -1.07 -13.11
N ARG A 212 -3.93 -1.41 -11.82
CA ARG A 212 -3.87 -2.79 -11.36
C ARG A 212 -5.22 -3.51 -11.53
N ILE A 213 -6.31 -2.78 -11.25
CA ILE A 213 -7.69 -3.25 -11.41
C ILE A 213 -8.46 -2.13 -12.11
N ARG A 214 -8.84 -2.34 -13.36
CA ARG A 214 -9.47 -1.34 -14.22
C ARG A 214 -10.72 -0.71 -13.59
N SER A 215 -11.63 -1.52 -13.07
CA SER A 215 -12.89 -1.05 -12.48
C SER A 215 -12.70 -0.18 -11.23
N VAL A 216 -11.65 -0.45 -10.43
CA VAL A 216 -11.32 0.34 -9.24
C VAL A 216 -10.72 1.69 -9.61
N LYS A 217 -9.95 1.74 -10.71
CA LYS A 217 -9.24 2.94 -11.16
C LYS A 217 -10.05 3.82 -12.12
N GLY A 218 -11.20 3.34 -12.61
CA GLY A 218 -12.02 4.07 -13.57
C GLY A 218 -11.43 4.08 -14.99
N THR A 219 -10.73 3.00 -15.37
CA THR A 219 -9.97 2.93 -16.62
C THR A 219 -10.82 3.19 -17.85
N ASP A 220 -12.04 2.64 -17.92
CA ASP A 220 -12.88 2.81 -19.10
C ASP A 220 -13.28 4.28 -19.33
N MET A 221 -13.59 5.02 -18.25
CA MET A 221 -13.85 6.47 -18.30
C MET A 221 -12.62 7.26 -18.74
N ILE A 222 -11.42 6.84 -18.29
CA ILE A 222 -10.16 7.50 -18.66
C ILE A 222 -9.88 7.29 -20.16
N LEU A 223 -10.06 6.07 -20.66
CA LEU A 223 -9.85 5.75 -22.07
C LEU A 223 -10.82 6.52 -22.96
N GLU A 224 -12.10 6.57 -22.62
CA GLU A 224 -13.13 7.32 -23.35
C GLU A 224 -12.78 8.82 -23.39
N ALA A 225 -12.43 9.43 -22.26
CA ALA A 225 -12.07 10.84 -22.22
C ALA A 225 -10.85 11.17 -23.08
N VAL A 226 -9.81 10.33 -23.06
CA VAL A 226 -8.62 10.56 -23.90
C VAL A 226 -8.90 10.28 -25.37
N GLU A 227 -9.71 9.30 -25.71
CA GLU A 227 -10.14 9.01 -27.08
C GLU A 227 -10.89 10.21 -27.69
N ASN A 228 -11.87 10.78 -26.97
CA ASN A 228 -12.60 11.98 -27.38
C ASN A 228 -11.65 13.16 -27.66
N LEU A 229 -10.64 13.33 -26.82
CA LEU A 229 -9.65 14.41 -27.00
C LEU A 229 -8.71 14.14 -28.19
N SER A 230 -8.35 12.89 -28.44
CA SER A 230 -7.41 12.51 -29.51
C SER A 230 -7.94 12.82 -30.92
N GLY A 231 -9.26 12.89 -31.05
CA GLY A 231 -9.90 13.29 -32.31
C GLY A 231 -9.68 14.78 -32.68
N ARG A 232 -9.28 15.64 -31.72
CA ARG A 232 -9.19 17.10 -31.91
C ARG A 232 -7.91 17.76 -31.39
N LEU A 233 -7.13 17.04 -30.59
CA LEU A 233 -5.89 17.52 -29.98
C LEU A 233 -4.74 16.54 -30.19
N PRO A 234 -3.48 17.00 -30.19
CA PRO A 234 -2.31 16.15 -30.35
C PRO A 234 -2.00 15.39 -29.06
N VAL A 235 -2.81 14.39 -28.71
CA VAL A 235 -2.67 13.57 -27.52
C VAL A 235 -2.49 12.10 -27.87
N GLU A 236 -1.78 11.36 -27.02
CA GLU A 236 -1.55 9.93 -27.13
C GLU A 236 -1.80 9.26 -25.77
N MET A 237 -2.65 8.22 -25.76
CA MET A 237 -2.86 7.38 -24.59
C MET A 237 -1.78 6.31 -24.46
N VAL A 238 -1.16 6.21 -23.29
CA VAL A 238 -0.19 5.18 -22.93
C VAL A 238 -0.76 4.33 -21.80
N LEU A 239 -1.48 3.28 -22.17
CA LEU A 239 -2.03 2.32 -21.21
C LEU A 239 -0.95 1.33 -20.79
N ILE A 240 -0.66 1.24 -19.48
CA ILE A 240 0.44 0.46 -18.91
C ILE A 240 -0.14 -0.73 -18.14
N GLU A 241 -0.10 -1.91 -18.75
CA GLU A 241 -0.62 -3.15 -18.17
C GLU A 241 0.27 -4.35 -18.54
N ASN A 242 0.22 -5.39 -17.73
CA ASN A 242 0.85 -6.69 -18.01
C ASN A 242 2.37 -6.63 -18.25
N MET A 243 3.05 -5.69 -17.63
CA MET A 243 4.51 -5.54 -17.72
C MET A 243 5.16 -5.51 -16.33
N THR A 244 6.49 -5.60 -16.28
CA THR A 244 7.23 -5.47 -15.03
C THR A 244 7.17 -4.02 -14.50
N ASN A 245 7.36 -3.83 -13.20
CA ASN A 245 7.43 -2.48 -12.63
C ASN A 245 8.52 -1.63 -13.31
N ARG A 246 9.69 -2.22 -13.61
CA ARG A 246 10.78 -1.52 -14.30
C ARG A 246 10.36 -1.00 -15.68
N GLU A 247 9.70 -1.82 -16.48
CA GLU A 247 9.19 -1.41 -17.79
C GLU A 247 8.12 -0.32 -17.65
N ALA A 248 7.20 -0.49 -16.70
CA ALA A 248 6.16 0.48 -16.42
C ALA A 248 6.74 1.85 -16.00
N VAL A 249 7.73 1.87 -15.12
CA VAL A 249 8.44 3.07 -14.67
C VAL A 249 9.11 3.77 -15.84
N MET A 250 9.84 3.03 -16.70
CA MET A 250 10.51 3.62 -17.87
C MET A 250 9.51 4.19 -18.86
N LEU A 251 8.37 3.53 -19.05
CA LEU A 251 7.34 4.00 -19.97
C LEU A 251 6.61 5.24 -19.42
N LYS A 252 6.31 5.30 -18.12
CA LYS A 252 5.77 6.50 -17.45
C LYS A 252 6.68 7.71 -17.64
N ALA A 253 7.99 7.53 -17.50
CA ALA A 253 8.97 8.62 -17.64
C ALA A 253 8.95 9.29 -19.02
N THR A 254 8.38 8.66 -20.05
CA THR A 254 8.23 9.23 -21.38
C THR A 254 6.92 10.05 -21.56
N CYS A 255 6.12 10.19 -20.50
CA CYS A 255 4.82 10.84 -20.55
C CYS A 255 4.85 12.25 -19.94
N HIS A 256 3.83 13.04 -20.23
CA HIS A 256 3.66 14.41 -19.72
C HIS A 256 2.67 14.46 -18.55
N ILE A 257 1.61 13.66 -18.65
CA ILE A 257 0.51 13.59 -17.69
C ILE A 257 0.35 12.14 -17.26
N ALA A 258 0.08 11.93 -15.99
CA ALA A 258 -0.31 10.63 -15.46
C ALA A 258 -1.71 10.71 -14.84
N ILE A 259 -2.56 9.71 -15.10
CA ILE A 259 -3.86 9.60 -14.43
C ILE A 259 -3.78 8.38 -13.51
N ASP A 260 -3.90 8.58 -12.19
CA ASP A 260 -3.86 7.47 -11.24
C ASP A 260 -5.23 6.81 -11.13
N GLN A 261 -6.26 7.54 -10.67
CA GLN A 261 -7.60 6.98 -10.51
C GLN A 261 -8.66 8.07 -10.51
N ILE A 262 -9.86 7.74 -11.03
CA ILE A 262 -10.99 8.68 -11.13
C ILE A 262 -12.24 8.16 -10.41
N ALA A 263 -12.35 6.85 -10.25
CA ALA A 263 -13.60 6.23 -9.78
C ALA A 263 -13.92 6.45 -8.29
N ARG A 264 -12.91 6.62 -7.42
CA ARG A 264 -13.10 6.61 -5.96
C ARG A 264 -12.19 7.60 -5.24
N GLY A 265 -12.72 8.79 -4.99
CA GLY A 265 -11.97 9.86 -4.31
C GLY A 265 -11.68 9.63 -2.81
N ASP A 266 -12.44 8.77 -2.15
CA ASP A 266 -12.31 8.43 -0.74
C ASP A 266 -11.12 7.51 -0.44
N MET A 267 -10.70 6.70 -1.40
CA MET A 267 -9.57 5.77 -1.23
C MET A 267 -8.19 6.46 -1.31
N GLY A 268 -8.14 7.71 -1.77
CA GLY A 268 -6.90 8.44 -1.91
C GLY A 268 -6.03 7.97 -3.09
N TYR A 269 -4.73 8.09 -2.94
CA TYR A 269 -3.73 7.77 -3.95
C TYR A 269 -2.82 6.63 -3.47
N GLY A 270 -2.11 6.00 -4.40
CA GLY A 270 -1.23 4.86 -4.09
C GLY A 270 0.18 5.02 -4.66
N VAL A 271 0.96 3.95 -4.62
CA VAL A 271 2.35 3.90 -5.11
C VAL A 271 2.48 4.45 -6.54
N ASN A 272 1.49 4.22 -7.40
CA ASN A 272 1.51 4.76 -8.75
C ASN A 272 1.59 6.29 -8.78
N SER A 273 0.85 6.97 -7.90
CA SER A 273 0.94 8.44 -7.75
C SER A 273 2.29 8.87 -7.19
N LEU A 274 2.86 8.12 -6.23
CA LEU A 274 4.18 8.41 -5.68
C LEU A 274 5.27 8.33 -6.76
N GLU A 275 5.20 7.32 -7.63
CA GLU A 275 6.10 7.17 -8.78
C GLU A 275 5.98 8.37 -9.73
N THR A 276 4.77 8.71 -10.15
CA THR A 276 4.56 9.76 -11.16
C THR A 276 4.88 11.16 -10.65
N LEU A 277 4.55 11.48 -9.40
CA LEU A 277 4.95 12.72 -8.75
C LEU A 277 6.47 12.81 -8.57
N SER A 278 7.12 11.70 -8.19
CA SER A 278 8.57 11.65 -8.04
C SER A 278 9.31 11.88 -9.35
N MET A 279 8.74 11.42 -10.46
CA MET A 279 9.25 11.67 -11.82
C MET A 279 9.09 13.13 -12.26
N GLY A 280 8.20 13.89 -11.63
CA GLY A 280 7.80 15.23 -12.08
C GLY A 280 6.79 15.16 -13.22
N LEU A 281 5.84 14.23 -13.17
CA LEU A 281 4.70 14.18 -14.06
C LEU A 281 3.54 14.99 -13.47
N CYS A 282 2.79 15.69 -14.34
CA CYS A 282 1.51 16.27 -13.97
C CYS A 282 0.54 15.12 -13.64
N THR A 283 0.23 14.92 -12.37
CA THR A 283 -0.53 13.75 -11.90
C THR A 283 -1.97 14.12 -11.59
N VAL A 284 -2.91 13.50 -12.31
CA VAL A 284 -4.36 13.66 -12.17
C VAL A 284 -4.93 12.53 -11.31
N THR A 285 -5.74 12.88 -10.32
CA THR A 285 -6.44 11.90 -9.50
C THR A 285 -7.76 12.46 -8.95
N ASN A 286 -8.58 11.60 -8.37
CA ASN A 286 -9.77 11.98 -7.63
C ASN A 286 -9.50 11.86 -6.13
N LEU A 287 -9.68 12.96 -5.38
CA LEU A 287 -9.62 12.99 -3.92
C LEU A 287 -10.93 13.56 -3.38
N SER A 288 -11.48 12.97 -2.31
CA SER A 288 -12.59 13.54 -1.58
C SER A 288 -12.21 14.89 -0.95
N GLU A 289 -13.18 15.77 -0.72
CA GLU A 289 -12.95 17.07 -0.06
C GLU A 289 -12.22 16.90 1.28
N ALA A 290 -12.67 15.97 2.09
CA ALA A 290 -12.03 15.68 3.38
C ALA A 290 -10.57 15.22 3.26
N TYR A 291 -10.21 14.53 2.16
CA TYR A 291 -8.81 14.15 1.95
C TYR A 291 -7.99 15.35 1.48
N GLN A 292 -8.55 16.23 0.65
CA GLN A 292 -7.90 17.47 0.24
C GLN A 292 -7.61 18.37 1.45
N GLU A 293 -8.55 18.49 2.38
CA GLU A 293 -8.36 19.22 3.65
C GLU A 293 -7.26 18.60 4.52
N PHE A 294 -7.13 17.28 4.51
CA PHE A 294 -6.11 16.54 5.26
C PHE A 294 -4.70 16.72 4.68
N ILE A 295 -4.56 16.87 3.34
CA ILE A 295 -3.30 17.10 2.64
C ILE A 295 -3.35 18.39 1.80
N PRO A 296 -3.52 19.58 2.39
CA PRO A 296 -3.86 20.81 1.67
C PRO A 296 -2.79 21.25 0.65
N ASP A 297 -1.53 20.87 0.86
CA ASP A 297 -0.40 21.23 0.00
C ASP A 297 -0.14 20.20 -1.12
N HIS A 298 -1.09 19.32 -1.43
CA HIS A 298 -0.88 18.26 -2.43
C HIS A 298 -0.68 18.81 -3.85
N PRO A 299 0.18 18.21 -4.68
CA PRO A 299 0.46 18.66 -6.05
C PRO A 299 -0.45 17.99 -7.11
N PHE A 300 -1.52 17.34 -6.71
CA PHE A 300 -2.42 16.67 -7.65
C PHE A 300 -3.30 17.66 -8.41
N VAL A 301 -3.52 17.41 -9.69
CA VAL A 301 -4.66 17.96 -10.41
C VAL A 301 -5.87 17.09 -10.11
N LEU A 302 -6.94 17.71 -9.65
CA LEU A 302 -8.15 16.98 -9.25
C LEU A 302 -9.13 16.88 -10.40
N ALA A 303 -9.61 15.66 -10.65
CA ALA A 303 -10.67 15.42 -11.60
C ALA A 303 -11.68 14.39 -11.06
N GLN A 304 -12.91 14.54 -11.48
CA GLN A 304 -14.00 13.60 -11.20
C GLN A 304 -14.51 13.04 -12.54
N PRO A 305 -15.28 11.94 -12.54
CA PRO A 305 -15.79 11.35 -13.77
C PRO A 305 -16.46 12.35 -14.72
N HIS A 306 -17.25 13.27 -14.20
CA HIS A 306 -18.04 14.23 -14.98
C HIS A 306 -17.25 15.40 -15.58
N ASN A 307 -16.04 15.70 -15.09
CA ASN A 307 -15.23 16.81 -15.55
C ASN A 307 -13.84 16.41 -16.08
N LEU A 308 -13.53 15.10 -16.13
CA LEU A 308 -12.22 14.59 -16.51
C LEU A 308 -11.75 15.11 -17.89
N GLU A 309 -12.61 15.04 -18.89
CA GLU A 309 -12.28 15.48 -20.25
C GLU A 309 -11.90 16.97 -20.27
N LYS A 310 -12.68 17.83 -19.60
CA LYS A 310 -12.40 19.26 -19.48
C LYS A 310 -11.06 19.54 -18.79
N VAL A 311 -10.77 18.85 -17.71
CA VAL A 311 -9.51 18.98 -16.96
C VAL A 311 -8.33 18.55 -17.84
N LEU A 312 -8.45 17.44 -18.55
CA LEU A 312 -7.40 16.97 -19.44
C LEU A 312 -7.17 17.92 -20.61
N GLU A 313 -8.25 18.46 -21.21
CA GLU A 313 -8.16 19.44 -22.29
C GLU A 313 -7.38 20.69 -21.84
N GLU A 314 -7.68 21.22 -20.66
CA GLU A 314 -6.96 22.36 -20.10
C GLU A 314 -5.46 22.02 -19.90
N LEU A 315 -5.13 20.86 -19.36
CA LEU A 315 -3.75 20.44 -19.19
C LEU A 315 -3.01 20.18 -20.51
N ILE A 316 -3.70 19.74 -21.55
CA ILE A 316 -3.11 19.53 -22.88
C ILE A 316 -2.78 20.88 -23.53
N LEU A 317 -3.68 21.84 -23.45
CA LEU A 317 -3.54 23.15 -24.08
C LEU A 317 -2.64 24.10 -23.28
N ASN A 318 -2.64 24.01 -21.96
CA ASN A 318 -1.89 24.92 -21.08
C ASN A 318 -0.61 24.25 -20.57
N ARG A 319 0.49 24.52 -21.27
CA ARG A 319 1.82 24.00 -20.91
C ARG A 319 2.30 24.51 -19.55
N GLU A 320 2.12 25.79 -19.25
CA GLU A 320 2.60 26.39 -17.99
C GLU A 320 1.88 25.77 -16.78
N LEU A 321 0.58 25.56 -16.87
CA LEU A 321 -0.21 24.91 -15.85
C LEU A 321 0.29 23.47 -15.60
N ARG A 322 0.51 22.72 -16.68
CA ARG A 322 1.02 21.35 -16.61
C ARG A 322 2.40 21.27 -15.96
N GLU A 323 3.32 22.17 -16.37
CA GLU A 323 4.67 22.24 -15.81
C GLU A 323 4.68 22.68 -14.33
N LYS A 324 3.77 23.58 -13.93
CA LYS A 324 3.60 24.00 -12.53
C LYS A 324 3.27 22.80 -11.63
N TYR A 325 2.29 21.99 -12.01
CA TYR A 325 1.91 20.79 -11.24
C TYR A 325 3.02 19.73 -11.27
N ALA A 326 3.65 19.53 -12.39
CA ALA A 326 4.77 18.60 -12.54
C ALA A 326 5.95 18.96 -11.63
N ALA A 327 6.32 20.24 -11.56
CA ALA A 327 7.43 20.72 -10.74
C ALA A 327 7.17 20.59 -9.23
N ALA A 328 5.92 20.65 -8.79
CA ALA A 328 5.56 20.56 -7.37
C ALA A 328 5.67 19.12 -6.81
N GLY A 329 5.48 18.11 -7.66
CA GLY A 329 5.45 16.70 -7.26
C GLY A 329 6.68 16.23 -6.49
N PRO A 330 7.91 16.36 -7.04
CA PRO A 330 9.12 15.86 -6.41
C PRO A 330 9.40 16.42 -5.03
N SER A 331 9.15 17.71 -4.81
CA SER A 331 9.37 18.36 -3.52
C SER A 331 8.33 17.93 -2.48
N TRP A 332 7.10 17.73 -2.90
CA TRP A 332 6.05 17.23 -2.01
C TRP A 332 6.30 15.79 -1.57
N ILE A 333 6.75 14.91 -2.49
CA ILE A 333 7.16 13.54 -2.15
C ILE A 333 8.29 13.56 -1.12
N GLU A 334 9.29 14.40 -1.31
CA GLU A 334 10.42 14.52 -0.38
C GLU A 334 9.96 15.01 1.00
N LYS A 335 9.04 15.97 1.06
CA LYS A 335 8.50 16.50 2.32
C LYS A 335 7.61 15.48 3.04
N THR A 336 6.76 14.75 2.29
CA THR A 336 5.63 13.99 2.86
C THR A 336 5.88 12.49 2.93
N HIS A 337 6.56 11.93 1.93
CA HIS A 337 6.74 10.49 1.74
C HIS A 337 8.20 10.02 1.87
N ASN A 338 9.14 10.94 2.13
CA ASN A 338 10.52 10.52 2.34
C ASN A 338 10.58 9.42 3.40
N TRP A 339 11.15 8.28 3.02
CA TRP A 339 11.17 7.07 3.85
C TRP A 339 11.80 7.29 5.24
N LYS A 340 12.78 8.21 5.34
CA LYS A 340 13.41 8.56 6.62
C LYS A 340 12.45 9.35 7.50
N SER A 341 11.75 10.36 6.96
CA SER A 341 10.78 11.18 7.70
C SER A 341 9.56 10.36 8.15
N VAL A 342 9.15 9.38 7.35
CA VAL A 342 8.10 8.43 7.75
C VAL A 342 8.56 7.58 8.93
N ALA A 343 9.79 7.07 8.90
CA ALA A 343 10.36 6.34 10.02
C ALA A 343 10.51 7.23 11.27
N GLU A 344 10.94 8.48 11.13
CA GLU A 344 11.00 9.46 12.22
C GLU A 344 9.62 9.67 12.87
N THR A 345 8.56 9.69 12.07
CA THR A 345 7.18 9.77 12.58
C THR A 345 6.81 8.54 13.41
N MET A 346 7.16 7.34 12.95
CA MET A 346 6.95 6.10 13.73
C MET A 346 7.71 6.15 15.07
N HIS A 347 8.99 6.52 15.02
CA HIS A 347 9.83 6.59 16.22
C HIS A 347 9.40 7.68 17.20
N ARG A 348 8.90 8.82 16.70
CA ARG A 348 8.27 9.82 17.55
C ARG A 348 7.09 9.20 18.31
N ARG A 349 6.25 8.43 17.62
CA ARG A 349 5.11 7.74 18.25
C ARG A 349 5.57 6.71 19.29
N TYR A 350 6.63 5.96 19.02
CA TYR A 350 7.22 5.00 19.97
C TYR A 350 7.74 5.70 21.24
N ARG A 351 8.34 6.90 21.11
CA ARG A 351 8.76 7.71 22.26
C ARG A 351 7.56 8.23 23.08
N GLU A 352 6.52 8.72 22.41
CA GLU A 352 5.27 9.18 23.06
C GLU A 352 4.60 8.04 23.85
N LEU A 353 4.70 6.80 23.38
CA LEU A 353 4.21 5.61 24.06
C LEU A 353 5.17 5.08 25.13
N GLY A 354 6.36 5.68 25.29
CA GLY A 354 7.36 5.29 26.27
C GLY A 354 8.18 4.04 25.93
N TRP A 355 8.14 3.58 24.66
CA TRP A 355 8.85 2.37 24.22
C TRP A 355 10.32 2.66 23.87
N GLU A 356 10.61 3.87 23.46
CA GLU A 356 11.94 4.35 23.09
C GLU A 356 12.37 5.45 24.06
N LYS A 357 13.58 5.31 24.62
CA LYS A 357 14.17 6.28 25.54
C LYS A 357 14.91 7.41 24.81
#